data_b6c0229ed84218054072e003299551ea
#
_entry.id   b6c0229ed84218054072e003299551ea
#
_cell.length_a   1.000
_cell.length_b   1.000
_cell.length_c   1.000
_cell.angle_alpha   90.00
_cell.angle_beta   90.00
_cell.angle_gamma   90.00
#
_symmetry.space_group_name_H-M   'P 1'
#
loop_
_entity.id
_entity.type
_entity.pdbx_description
1 polymer ?
#
loop_
_entity_poly.entity_id
_entity_poly.type
_entity_poly.pdbx_seq_one_letter_code
_entity_poly.pdbx_strand_id
1 'polypeptide(L)'
;MGQVIAKPTGDGVYVHASVSGRVKAIEPRPHPWGGKWDAVVIENDFKNTPYPDLPLPMDWERMNREEALQRICQAGITSLGGGASPTHLRIRQAVGKTEVLIVNAAECEPYLTADHRLLLEKGDQILQAVQMLSRLVRAEKAILVVAGDKLNAVEFLERRLRRKKAGGGT
;
A
#
# COMPACT_ATOMS: atom_id res chain seq x y z
N MET A 1 -13.88 12.72 -2.49
CA MET A 1 -12.52 12.26 -2.13
C MET A 1 -12.35 10.81 -2.58
N GLY A 2 -11.18 10.43 -3.12
CA GLY A 2 -10.91 9.06 -3.61
C GLY A 2 -11.30 8.77 -5.06
N GLN A 3 -12.00 9.67 -5.76
CA GLN A 3 -12.28 9.53 -7.18
C GLN A 3 -11.00 9.56 -8.01
N VAL A 4 -10.89 8.69 -9.02
CA VAL A 4 -9.78 8.74 -9.98
C VAL A 4 -9.83 10.05 -10.75
N ILE A 5 -8.74 10.82 -10.73
CA ILE A 5 -8.59 12.10 -11.42
C ILE A 5 -7.52 12.07 -12.52
N ALA A 6 -6.64 11.08 -12.50
CA ALA A 6 -5.70 10.84 -13.58
C ALA A 6 -5.41 9.34 -13.72
N LYS A 7 -5.17 8.91 -14.97
CA LYS A 7 -4.78 7.55 -15.33
C LYS A 7 -3.35 7.56 -15.87
N PRO A 8 -2.56 6.51 -15.63
CA PRO A 8 -1.23 6.42 -16.20
C PRO A 8 -1.29 6.27 -17.73
N THR A 9 -0.33 6.87 -18.43
CA THR A 9 -0.10 6.70 -19.87
C THR A 9 0.95 5.62 -20.18
N GLY A 10 1.51 4.98 -19.17
CA GLY A 10 2.55 3.94 -19.22
C GLY A 10 2.69 3.26 -17.88
N ASP A 11 3.91 3.10 -17.42
CA ASP A 11 4.28 2.37 -16.21
C ASP A 11 3.92 3.09 -14.87
N GLY A 12 3.00 4.03 -14.90
CA GLY A 12 2.55 4.76 -13.73
C GLY A 12 1.45 4.05 -12.92
N VAL A 13 0.82 4.82 -12.03
CA VAL A 13 -0.34 4.41 -11.24
C VAL A 13 -1.47 5.42 -11.38
N TYR A 14 -2.68 5.04 -11.01
CA TYR A 14 -3.81 5.95 -10.96
C TYR A 14 -3.65 6.98 -9.85
N VAL A 15 -4.10 8.20 -10.09
CA VAL A 15 -4.10 9.29 -9.12
C VAL A 15 -5.53 9.60 -8.70
N HIS A 16 -5.72 9.78 -7.40
CA HIS A 16 -7.04 9.99 -6.81
C HIS A 16 -7.14 11.36 -6.16
N ALA A 17 -8.37 11.90 -6.14
CA ALA A 17 -8.66 13.16 -5.46
C ALA A 17 -8.41 13.02 -3.95
N SER A 18 -7.49 13.81 -3.41
CA SER A 18 -7.12 13.84 -1.98
C SER A 18 -8.19 14.50 -1.11
N VAL A 19 -9.04 15.33 -1.70
CA VAL A 19 -10.12 16.08 -1.03
C VAL A 19 -11.41 15.95 -1.81
N SER A 20 -12.57 16.28 -1.20
CA SER A 20 -13.84 16.49 -1.90
C SER A 20 -13.95 17.91 -2.40
N GLY A 21 -14.71 18.11 -3.48
CA GLY A 21 -14.86 19.42 -4.11
C GLY A 21 -14.99 19.32 -5.63
N ARG A 22 -14.54 20.35 -6.33
CA ARG A 22 -14.60 20.44 -7.79
C ARG A 22 -13.22 20.69 -8.40
N VAL A 23 -12.94 20.03 -9.52
CA VAL A 23 -11.76 20.37 -10.33
C VAL A 23 -11.95 21.78 -10.90
N LYS A 24 -11.02 22.68 -10.55
CA LYS A 24 -11.03 24.09 -10.95
C LYS A 24 -10.19 24.33 -12.20
N ALA A 25 -9.03 23.67 -12.27
CA ALA A 25 -8.08 23.82 -13.38
C ALA A 25 -7.16 22.61 -13.50
N ILE A 26 -6.55 22.46 -14.67
CA ILE A 26 -5.36 21.64 -14.89
C ILE A 26 -4.33 22.61 -15.44
N GLU A 27 -3.28 22.86 -14.68
CA GLU A 27 -2.30 23.89 -15.00
C GLU A 27 -0.94 23.63 -14.33
N PRO A 28 0.17 24.16 -14.86
CA PRO A 28 1.48 24.04 -14.25
C PRO A 28 1.54 24.70 -12.86
N ARG A 29 1.90 23.95 -11.82
CA ARG A 29 2.12 24.41 -10.45
C ARG A 29 3.52 24.10 -9.97
N PRO A 30 4.07 24.88 -9.01
CA PRO A 30 5.35 24.57 -8.40
C PRO A 30 5.38 23.14 -7.85
N HIS A 31 6.47 22.42 -8.11
CA HIS A 31 6.66 21.04 -7.65
C HIS A 31 7.81 20.96 -6.64
N PRO A 32 7.74 20.13 -5.59
CA PRO A 32 8.79 19.99 -4.58
C PRO A 32 10.17 19.62 -5.14
N TRP A 33 10.24 18.95 -6.28
CA TRP A 33 11.49 18.62 -6.97
C TRP A 33 11.99 19.74 -7.90
N GLY A 34 11.37 20.92 -7.82
CA GLY A 34 11.71 22.08 -8.63
C GLY A 34 10.90 22.17 -9.92
N GLY A 35 10.88 23.38 -10.49
CA GLY A 35 10.12 23.69 -11.69
C GLY A 35 8.60 23.72 -11.48
N LYS A 36 7.87 23.67 -12.60
CA LYS A 36 6.41 23.61 -12.66
C LYS A 36 5.98 22.34 -13.39
N TRP A 37 5.01 21.64 -12.82
CA TRP A 37 4.46 20.41 -13.37
C TRP A 37 2.94 20.55 -13.48
N ASP A 38 2.34 19.88 -14.45
CA ASP A 38 0.89 19.87 -14.60
C ASP A 38 0.23 19.27 -13.36
N ALA A 39 -0.68 20.01 -12.79
CA ALA A 39 -1.40 19.65 -11.57
C ALA A 39 -2.90 19.81 -11.76
N VAL A 40 -3.66 18.87 -11.22
CA VAL A 40 -5.11 18.98 -11.09
C VAL A 40 -5.42 19.79 -9.84
N VAL A 41 -5.94 21.00 -10.05
CA VAL A 41 -6.32 21.92 -8.97
C VAL A 41 -7.76 21.63 -8.55
N ILE A 42 -7.95 21.27 -7.29
CA ILE A 42 -9.27 20.98 -6.72
C ILE A 42 -9.63 22.08 -5.72
N GLU A 43 -10.78 22.72 -5.94
CA GLU A 43 -11.38 23.60 -4.96
C GLU A 43 -12.05 22.74 -3.88
N ASN A 44 -11.44 22.73 -2.70
CA ASN A 44 -11.88 21.91 -1.58
C ASN A 44 -13.18 22.45 -0.97
N ASP A 45 -14.19 21.62 -0.81
CA ASP A 45 -15.46 21.96 -0.12
C ASP A 45 -15.42 21.70 1.39
N PHE A 46 -14.29 21.19 1.92
CA PHE A 46 -14.03 20.86 3.32
C PHE A 46 -14.99 19.83 3.94
N LYS A 47 -15.81 19.13 3.14
CA LYS A 47 -16.78 18.15 3.62
C LYS A 47 -16.18 16.75 3.76
N ASN A 48 -15.02 16.49 3.12
CA ASN A 48 -14.39 15.17 3.07
C ASN A 48 -15.33 14.05 2.57
N THR A 49 -16.26 14.39 1.68
CA THR A 49 -17.24 13.43 1.16
C THR A 49 -16.54 12.36 0.32
N PRO A 50 -16.64 11.07 0.68
CA PRO A 50 -16.11 10.00 -0.14
C PRO A 50 -16.78 9.94 -1.51
N TYR A 51 -16.04 9.49 -2.53
CA TYR A 51 -16.66 9.19 -3.83
C TYR A 51 -17.59 7.97 -3.69
N PRO A 52 -18.85 8.04 -4.15
CA PRO A 52 -19.84 6.99 -3.88
C PRO A 52 -19.48 5.64 -4.51
N ASP A 53 -18.80 5.66 -5.66
CA ASP A 53 -18.44 4.45 -6.40
C ASP A 53 -17.01 3.98 -6.09
N LEU A 54 -16.55 4.16 -4.85
CA LEU A 54 -15.27 3.57 -4.44
C LEU A 54 -15.34 2.05 -4.55
N PRO A 55 -14.28 1.40 -5.07
CA PRO A 55 -14.24 -0.04 -5.17
C PRO A 55 -14.46 -0.71 -3.81
N LEU A 56 -15.40 -1.64 -3.75
CA LEU A 56 -15.63 -2.43 -2.54
C LEU A 56 -14.43 -3.33 -2.23
N PRO A 57 -14.21 -3.65 -0.94
CA PRO A 57 -13.26 -4.68 -0.55
C PRO A 57 -13.55 -5.99 -1.30
N MET A 58 -12.52 -6.59 -1.85
CA MET A 58 -12.62 -7.85 -2.59
C MET A 58 -11.85 -8.94 -1.88
N ASP A 59 -12.30 -10.17 -2.09
CA ASP A 59 -11.60 -11.35 -1.63
C ASP A 59 -10.34 -11.57 -2.47
N TRP A 60 -9.21 -11.08 -1.97
CA TRP A 60 -7.91 -11.20 -2.64
C TRP A 60 -7.45 -12.66 -2.81
N GLU A 61 -7.97 -13.57 -2.01
CA GLU A 61 -7.61 -15.00 -2.08
C GLU A 61 -8.15 -15.65 -3.36
N ARG A 62 -9.24 -15.12 -3.89
CA ARG A 62 -9.86 -15.59 -5.13
C ARG A 62 -9.35 -14.91 -6.39
N MET A 63 -8.62 -13.80 -6.25
CA MET A 63 -8.07 -13.09 -7.40
C MET A 63 -6.92 -13.86 -8.04
N ASN A 64 -6.85 -13.82 -9.36
CA ASN A 64 -5.63 -14.19 -10.06
C ASN A 64 -4.57 -13.07 -9.93
N ARG A 65 -3.33 -13.37 -10.31
CA ARG A 65 -2.22 -12.41 -10.15
C ARG A 65 -2.44 -11.13 -10.93
N GLU A 66 -2.85 -11.20 -12.17
CA GLU A 66 -3.00 -10.01 -13.02
C GLU A 66 -4.13 -9.10 -12.50
N GLU A 67 -5.22 -9.66 -12.03
CA GLU A 67 -6.29 -8.92 -11.36
C GLU A 67 -5.78 -8.20 -10.11
N ALA A 68 -5.00 -8.88 -9.26
CA ALA A 68 -4.42 -8.28 -8.07
C ALA A 68 -3.44 -7.14 -8.42
N LEU A 69 -2.55 -7.35 -9.41
CA LEU A 69 -1.63 -6.31 -9.89
C LEU A 69 -2.37 -5.10 -10.48
N GLN A 70 -3.42 -5.35 -11.25
CA GLN A 70 -4.26 -4.30 -11.80
C GLN A 70 -4.94 -3.50 -10.67
N ARG A 71 -5.44 -4.16 -9.62
CA ARG A 71 -6.02 -3.50 -8.45
C ARG A 71 -5.00 -2.64 -7.70
N ILE A 72 -3.78 -3.13 -7.50
CA ILE A 72 -2.70 -2.36 -6.88
C ILE A 72 -2.37 -1.12 -7.71
N CYS A 73 -2.33 -1.24 -9.04
CA CYS A 73 -2.15 -0.12 -9.95
C CYS A 73 -3.30 0.89 -9.85
N GLN A 74 -4.55 0.40 -9.92
CA GLN A 74 -5.75 1.23 -9.82
C GLN A 74 -5.89 1.92 -8.46
N ALA A 75 -5.42 1.30 -7.38
CA ALA A 75 -5.38 1.89 -6.05
C ALA A 75 -4.30 2.98 -5.89
N GLY A 76 -3.45 3.19 -6.90
CA GLY A 76 -2.42 4.22 -6.86
C GLY A 76 -1.24 3.90 -5.93
N ILE A 77 -0.99 2.61 -5.64
CA ILE A 77 0.00 2.22 -4.65
C ILE A 77 1.42 2.31 -5.21
N THR A 78 2.22 3.16 -4.60
CA THR A 78 3.66 3.34 -4.89
C THR A 78 4.50 3.06 -3.66
N SER A 79 5.79 2.78 -3.83
CA SER A 79 6.69 2.63 -2.69
C SER A 79 7.05 3.99 -2.11
N LEU A 80 6.95 4.16 -0.79
CA LEU A 80 7.27 5.40 -0.09
C LEU A 80 8.78 5.64 0.01
N GLY A 81 9.59 4.59 0.08
CA GLY A 81 11.05 4.67 0.03
C GLY A 81 11.57 4.27 -1.35
N GLY A 82 12.20 5.19 -2.09
CA GLY A 82 12.83 4.87 -3.38
C GLY A 82 12.11 5.41 -4.61
N GLY A 83 11.74 6.69 -4.58
CA GLY A 83 11.31 7.43 -5.76
C GLY A 83 9.90 7.11 -6.25
N ALA A 84 9.01 6.74 -5.34
CA ALA A 84 7.59 6.50 -5.63
C ALA A 84 7.35 5.48 -6.78
N SER A 85 8.21 4.47 -6.91
CA SER A 85 8.07 3.48 -7.97
C SER A 85 6.77 2.67 -7.81
N PRO A 86 6.04 2.37 -8.91
CA PRO A 86 4.79 1.65 -8.88
C PRO A 86 4.95 0.24 -8.30
N THR A 87 4.18 -0.06 -7.24
CA THR A 87 4.31 -1.32 -6.50
C THR A 87 3.96 -2.53 -7.38
N HIS A 88 2.95 -2.41 -8.24
CA HIS A 88 2.53 -3.49 -9.15
C HIS A 88 3.64 -3.90 -10.13
N LEU A 89 4.47 -2.95 -10.61
CA LEU A 89 5.60 -3.26 -11.49
C LEU A 89 6.72 -3.97 -10.73
N ARG A 90 7.02 -3.53 -9.49
CA ARG A 90 8.02 -4.19 -8.65
C ARG A 90 7.64 -5.63 -8.34
N ILE A 91 6.36 -5.87 -8.01
CA ILE A 91 5.85 -7.22 -7.80
C ILE A 91 6.00 -8.05 -9.08
N ARG A 92 5.58 -7.51 -10.24
CA ARG A 92 5.69 -8.20 -11.53
C ARG A 92 7.13 -8.63 -11.85
N GLN A 93 8.10 -7.76 -11.60
CA GLN A 93 9.53 -8.05 -11.80
C GLN A 93 10.09 -9.10 -10.83
N ALA A 94 9.52 -9.21 -9.64
CA ALA A 94 9.94 -10.13 -8.59
C ALA A 94 9.39 -11.56 -8.75
N VAL A 95 8.35 -11.75 -9.57
CA VAL A 95 7.68 -13.05 -9.74
C VAL A 95 8.66 -14.11 -10.24
N GLY A 96 8.73 -15.22 -9.49
CA GLY A 96 9.59 -16.37 -9.83
C GLY A 96 11.09 -16.15 -9.62
N LYS A 97 11.47 -14.99 -9.03
CA LYS A 97 12.86 -14.64 -8.69
C LYS A 97 13.04 -14.43 -7.19
N THR A 98 11.96 -14.51 -6.42
CA THR A 98 11.94 -14.22 -4.98
C THR A 98 11.80 -15.51 -4.20
N GLU A 99 12.83 -15.92 -3.50
CA GLU A 99 12.78 -17.03 -2.54
C GLU A 99 12.21 -16.55 -1.20
N VAL A 100 12.66 -15.37 -0.75
CA VAL A 100 12.28 -14.81 0.55
C VAL A 100 11.74 -13.38 0.35
N LEU A 101 10.51 -13.14 0.84
CA LEU A 101 9.93 -11.80 0.96
C LEU A 101 10.31 -11.23 2.33
N ILE A 102 11.08 -10.14 2.34
CA ILE A 102 11.40 -9.42 3.57
C ILE A 102 10.52 -8.17 3.66
N VAL A 103 9.74 -8.06 4.73
CA VAL A 103 8.95 -6.89 5.07
C VAL A 103 9.65 -6.16 6.20
N ASN A 104 10.25 -5.02 5.90
CA ASN A 104 10.95 -4.21 6.88
C ASN A 104 9.96 -3.29 7.61
N ALA A 105 9.78 -3.54 8.91
CA ALA A 105 9.04 -2.72 9.85
C ALA A 105 9.94 -2.27 11.00
N ALA A 106 11.25 -2.20 10.77
CA ALA A 106 12.22 -1.66 11.71
C ALA A 106 12.28 -0.13 11.54
N GLU A 107 11.79 0.59 12.52
CA GLU A 107 11.77 2.03 12.59
C GLU A 107 13.01 2.51 13.35
N CYS A 108 13.91 3.19 12.65
CA CYS A 108 15.24 3.55 13.17
C CYS A 108 15.35 5.02 13.59
N GLU A 109 14.45 5.90 13.15
CA GLU A 109 14.52 7.32 13.45
C GLU A 109 14.07 7.61 14.88
N PRO A 110 14.85 8.42 15.63
CA PRO A 110 14.45 8.82 16.99
C PRO A 110 13.09 9.54 16.99
N TYR A 111 12.27 9.23 17.98
CA TYR A 111 10.92 9.79 18.19
C TYR A 111 9.86 9.43 17.13
N LEU A 112 10.20 8.72 16.07
CA LEU A 112 9.20 8.16 15.16
C LEU A 112 8.62 6.87 15.75
N THR A 113 7.29 6.76 15.69
CA THR A 113 6.54 5.61 16.21
C THR A 113 5.40 5.21 15.26
N ALA A 114 5.47 5.65 14.00
CA ALA A 114 4.43 5.42 13.01
C ALA A 114 4.29 3.94 12.67
N ASP A 115 5.41 3.27 12.36
CA ASP A 115 5.41 1.84 12.03
C ASP A 115 5.05 0.99 13.23
N HIS A 116 5.57 1.32 14.42
CA HIS A 116 5.22 0.65 15.66
C HIS A 116 3.71 0.72 15.94
N ARG A 117 3.10 1.90 15.84
CA ARG A 117 1.66 2.08 16.01
C ARG A 117 0.86 1.32 14.97
N LEU A 118 1.32 1.35 13.70
CA LEU A 118 0.69 0.65 12.61
C LEU A 118 0.69 -0.88 12.84
N LEU A 119 1.79 -1.44 13.33
CA LEU A 119 1.88 -2.86 13.69
C LEU A 119 0.86 -3.25 14.77
N LEU A 120 0.67 -2.40 15.78
CA LEU A 120 -0.28 -2.64 16.87
C LEU A 120 -1.75 -2.44 16.44
N GLU A 121 -2.03 -1.38 15.68
CA GLU A 121 -3.41 -1.00 15.32
C GLU A 121 -3.94 -1.74 14.09
N LYS A 122 -3.06 -2.09 13.14
CA LYS A 122 -3.40 -2.70 11.84
C LYS A 122 -2.68 -4.02 11.58
N GLY A 123 -2.17 -4.67 12.62
CA GLY A 123 -1.34 -5.87 12.48
C GLY A 123 -2.02 -7.01 11.69
N ASP A 124 -3.32 -7.24 11.86
CA ASP A 124 -4.04 -8.26 11.07
C ASP A 124 -4.06 -7.91 9.57
N GLN A 125 -4.25 -6.63 9.23
CA GLN A 125 -4.22 -6.16 7.84
C GLN A 125 -2.81 -6.26 7.25
N ILE A 126 -1.78 -5.96 8.04
CA ILE A 126 -0.38 -6.11 7.64
C ILE A 126 -0.08 -7.59 7.35
N LEU A 127 -0.46 -8.50 8.24
CA LEU A 127 -0.25 -9.93 8.03
C LEU A 127 -0.99 -10.46 6.80
N GLN A 128 -2.19 -9.96 6.51
CA GLN A 128 -2.92 -10.27 5.28
C GLN A 128 -2.19 -9.74 4.05
N ALA A 129 -1.70 -8.51 4.08
CA ALA A 129 -0.92 -7.92 3.00
C ALA A 129 0.38 -8.69 2.73
N VAL A 130 1.09 -9.12 3.79
CA VAL A 130 2.28 -9.97 3.66
C VAL A 130 1.95 -11.30 2.99
N GLN A 131 0.86 -11.95 3.37
CA GLN A 131 0.41 -13.20 2.74
C GLN A 131 0.07 -13.00 1.26
N MET A 132 -0.67 -11.93 0.94
CA MET A 132 -0.99 -11.56 -0.44
C MET A 132 0.27 -11.33 -1.28
N LEU A 133 1.20 -10.52 -0.77
CA LEU A 133 2.45 -10.22 -1.47
C LEU A 133 3.30 -11.48 -1.68
N SER A 134 3.45 -12.32 -0.64
CA SER A 134 4.18 -13.60 -0.73
C SER A 134 3.62 -14.49 -1.84
N ARG A 135 2.28 -14.61 -1.92
CA ARG A 135 1.60 -15.35 -2.99
C ARG A 135 1.83 -14.73 -4.36
N LEU A 136 1.75 -13.40 -4.48
CA LEU A 136 1.92 -12.69 -5.75
C LEU A 136 3.32 -12.87 -6.33
N VAL A 137 4.38 -12.78 -5.49
CA VAL A 137 5.76 -12.97 -5.93
C VAL A 137 6.20 -14.44 -5.95
N ARG A 138 5.37 -15.36 -5.43
CA ARG A 138 5.68 -16.79 -5.24
C ARG A 138 6.87 -17.02 -4.31
N ALA A 139 6.98 -16.22 -3.25
CA ALA A 139 8.02 -16.43 -2.25
C ALA A 139 7.71 -17.67 -1.40
N GLU A 140 8.75 -18.48 -1.15
CA GLU A 140 8.65 -19.65 -0.28
C GLU A 140 8.50 -19.28 1.18
N LYS A 141 9.08 -18.14 1.56
CA LYS A 141 9.11 -17.63 2.92
C LYS A 141 8.87 -16.13 2.96
N ALA A 142 8.14 -15.68 3.97
CA ALA A 142 8.04 -14.26 4.31
C ALA A 142 8.60 -14.00 5.70
N ILE A 143 9.39 -12.94 5.84
CA ILE A 143 10.00 -12.51 7.10
C ILE A 143 9.56 -11.07 7.36
N LEU A 144 8.91 -10.86 8.50
CA LEU A 144 8.60 -9.51 8.99
C LEU A 144 9.66 -9.13 10.03
N VAL A 145 10.42 -8.08 9.74
CA VAL A 145 11.50 -7.58 10.59
C VAL A 145 10.97 -6.41 11.42
N VAL A 146 11.08 -6.51 12.73
CA VAL A 146 10.64 -5.49 13.69
C VAL A 146 11.82 -5.10 14.57
N ALA A 147 11.92 -3.81 14.93
CA ALA A 147 12.99 -3.34 15.81
C ALA A 147 12.92 -4.01 17.20
N GLY A 148 14.09 -4.37 17.76
CA GLY A 148 14.18 -5.15 18.99
C GLY A 148 13.67 -4.46 20.25
N ASP A 149 13.50 -3.14 20.21
CA ASP A 149 12.88 -2.32 21.29
C ASP A 149 11.34 -2.32 21.25
N LYS A 150 10.71 -2.91 20.22
CA LYS A 150 9.25 -2.97 20.02
C LYS A 150 8.66 -4.33 20.40
N LEU A 151 9.07 -4.88 21.55
CA LEU A 151 8.69 -6.23 21.98
C LEU A 151 7.18 -6.46 22.03
N ASN A 152 6.40 -5.46 22.44
CA ASN A 152 4.93 -5.55 22.47
C ASN A 152 4.32 -5.77 21.08
N ALA A 153 4.89 -5.18 20.03
CA ALA A 153 4.45 -5.41 18.66
C ALA A 153 4.84 -6.83 18.19
N VAL A 154 6.04 -7.29 18.54
CA VAL A 154 6.47 -8.67 18.24
C VAL A 154 5.54 -9.69 18.89
N GLU A 155 5.31 -9.58 20.20
CA GLU A 155 4.40 -10.48 20.93
C GLU A 155 2.96 -10.46 20.40
N PHE A 156 2.47 -9.27 20.00
CA PHE A 156 1.15 -9.11 19.40
C PHE A 156 1.06 -9.88 18.09
N LEU A 157 2.03 -9.69 17.19
CA LEU A 157 2.05 -10.33 15.87
C LEU A 157 2.25 -11.84 15.97
N GLU A 158 3.13 -12.32 16.86
CA GLU A 158 3.33 -13.76 17.10
C GLU A 158 2.04 -14.44 17.58
N ARG A 159 1.32 -13.83 18.51
CA ARG A 159 0.01 -14.35 18.99
C ARG A 159 -0.99 -14.47 17.84
N ARG A 160 -1.02 -13.50 16.91
CA ARG A 160 -1.89 -13.54 15.72
C ARG A 160 -1.48 -14.66 14.75
N LEU A 161 -0.20 -14.81 14.49
CA LEU A 161 0.32 -15.88 13.62
C LEU A 161 0.04 -17.27 14.18
N ARG A 162 0.21 -17.48 15.50
CA ARG A 162 -0.10 -18.77 16.16
C ARG A 162 -1.61 -19.11 16.05
N ARG A 163 -2.50 -18.14 16.26
CA ARG A 163 -3.94 -18.34 16.11
C ARG A 163 -4.34 -18.72 14.68
N LYS A 164 -3.76 -18.08 13.67
CA LYS A 164 -4.01 -18.43 12.26
C LYS A 164 -3.55 -19.84 11.92
N LYS A 165 -2.41 -20.29 12.46
CA LYS A 165 -1.93 -21.68 12.28
C LYS A 165 -2.84 -22.71 12.96
N ALA A 166 -3.39 -22.39 14.14
CA ALA A 166 -4.28 -23.27 14.87
C ALA A 166 -5.70 -23.34 14.28
N GLY A 167 -6.17 -22.27 13.61
CA GLY A 167 -7.50 -22.22 12.96
C GLY A 167 -7.53 -22.65 11.50
N GLY A 168 -6.39 -22.88 10.88
CA GLY A 168 -6.25 -23.29 9.46
C GLY A 168 -6.11 -24.79 9.23
N GLY A 169 -6.49 -25.61 10.19
CA GLY A 169 -6.54 -27.06 10.08
C GLY A 169 -7.93 -27.55 9.66
N THR A 170 -8.33 -27.32 8.39
CA THR A 170 -9.27 -28.14 7.61
C THR A 170 -9.04 -27.90 6.15
#